data_8dbe40e4bb250383380b4f82ee988e4f
#
_entry.id   8dbe40e4bb250383380b4f82ee988e4f
#
_cell.length_a   1.000
_cell.length_b   1.000
_cell.length_c   1.000
_cell.angle_alpha   90.00
_cell.angle_beta   90.00
_cell.angle_gamma   90.00
#
_symmetry.space_group_name_H-M   'P 1'
#
loop_
_entity.id
_entity.type
_entity.pdbx_description
1 polymer ?
#
loop_
_entity_poly.entity_id
_entity_poly.type
_entity_poly.pdbx_seq_one_letter_code
_entity_poly.pdbx_strand_id
1 'polypeptide(L)'
;MRNLRSLLAASLLFLSPALVIPLRGQQQPAPQAPPSVQVGVPEGRGGGGAGQQGGGRGREAGPSKPTPRNASGHVLINNTPTDKGVWLPRGVAPNPLGLKDVPFQPWAKAVLADREANELEPHTRCKPSGVLRQFLTPYGVEFVELPDLQRIFIFDIGGPHTYRTIYMDGRAHPEQLDPTYYGHSIGWWDGDTLVVDTIGFNEGFWMDREGRPHTNQLHTLEKFTRTNFDTLRYELTVDDPGAYTAKWGGATNLRWESGTELFEYVCQQSNYAGSLMVGAHEKVDRTTLAVP
;
A
#
# COMPACT_ATOMS: atom_id res chain seq x y z
N MET A 1 -80.34 12.47 -21.08
CA MET A 1 -81.17 11.35 -20.68
C MET A 1 -80.29 10.26 -20.07
N ARG A 2 -80.74 9.75 -18.91
CA ARG A 2 -80.23 8.59 -18.13
C ARG A 2 -78.96 8.78 -17.30
N ASN A 3 -79.16 9.19 -16.07
CA ASN A 3 -79.08 8.55 -14.74
C ASN A 3 -77.91 7.57 -14.56
N LEU A 4 -76.93 7.97 -13.73
CA LEU A 4 -75.95 7.06 -13.12
C LEU A 4 -76.16 7.14 -11.59
N ARG A 5 -76.54 6.05 -10.99
CA ARG A 5 -76.71 5.89 -9.55
C ARG A 5 -75.38 5.56 -8.88
N SER A 6 -75.13 6.29 -7.83
CA SER A 6 -74.05 6.07 -6.87
C SER A 6 -74.26 4.78 -6.08
N LEU A 7 -73.20 3.99 -5.92
CA LEU A 7 -73.13 2.95 -4.89
C LEU A 7 -71.94 3.32 -3.98
N LEU A 8 -72.29 3.76 -2.78
CA LEU A 8 -71.37 3.92 -1.64
C LEU A 8 -71.15 2.55 -1.00
N ALA A 9 -70.00 2.01 -1.04
CA ALA A 9 -69.55 0.88 -0.23
C ALA A 9 -68.82 1.39 1.01
N ALA A 10 -69.44 1.18 2.16
CA ALA A 10 -68.86 1.47 3.46
C ALA A 10 -67.93 0.34 3.86
N SER A 11 -66.57 0.62 3.91
CA SER A 11 -65.59 -0.30 4.47
C SER A 11 -65.44 -0.05 5.96
N LEU A 12 -65.91 -1.00 6.76
CA LEU A 12 -65.65 -1.07 8.21
C LEU A 12 -64.19 -1.48 8.45
N LEU A 13 -63.42 -0.54 8.96
CA LEU A 13 -62.10 -0.81 9.50
C LEU A 13 -62.21 -1.42 10.90
N PHE A 14 -61.88 -2.70 11.03
CA PHE A 14 -61.65 -3.33 12.33
C PHE A 14 -60.23 -2.91 12.83
N LEU A 15 -60.20 -2.05 13.83
CA LEU A 15 -59.00 -1.81 14.63
C LEU A 15 -58.79 -2.98 15.59
N SER A 16 -57.83 -3.82 15.33
CA SER A 16 -57.33 -4.79 16.32
C SER A 16 -56.32 -4.09 17.23
N PRO A 17 -56.45 -4.17 18.56
CA PRO A 17 -55.42 -3.65 19.43
C PRO A 17 -54.15 -4.53 19.36
N ALA A 18 -53.06 -3.95 18.88
CA ALA A 18 -51.76 -4.60 18.92
C ALA A 18 -51.30 -4.72 20.37
N LEU A 19 -51.21 -5.94 20.86
CA LEU A 19 -50.60 -6.27 22.15
C LEU A 19 -49.10 -6.01 22.07
N VAL A 20 -48.63 -4.89 22.62
CA VAL A 20 -47.18 -4.60 22.74
C VAL A 20 -46.67 -5.42 23.91
N ILE A 21 -46.02 -6.54 23.61
CA ILE A 21 -45.23 -7.31 24.58
C ILE A 21 -43.87 -6.64 24.69
N PRO A 22 -43.46 -6.13 25.87
CA PRO A 22 -42.10 -5.63 26.04
C PRO A 22 -41.11 -6.79 25.96
N LEU A 23 -40.30 -6.82 24.90
CA LEU A 23 -39.14 -7.68 24.83
C LEU A 23 -38.15 -7.24 25.92
N ARG A 24 -38.15 -7.96 27.04
CA ARG A 24 -37.11 -7.89 28.03
C ARG A 24 -35.82 -8.42 27.36
N GLY A 25 -34.93 -7.52 26.98
CA GLY A 25 -33.63 -7.88 26.49
C GLY A 25 -32.90 -8.70 27.56
N GLN A 26 -32.67 -9.97 27.26
CA GLN A 26 -31.72 -10.79 28.01
C GLN A 26 -30.34 -10.19 27.73
N GLN A 27 -29.79 -9.48 28.71
CA GLN A 27 -28.37 -9.13 28.71
C GLN A 27 -27.59 -10.45 28.77
N GLN A 28 -26.99 -10.85 27.67
CA GLN A 28 -25.97 -11.88 27.70
C GLN A 28 -24.83 -11.39 28.57
N PRO A 29 -24.35 -12.20 29.54
CA PRO A 29 -23.15 -11.84 30.28
C PRO A 29 -21.99 -11.67 29.31
N ALA A 30 -21.20 -10.62 29.50
CA ALA A 30 -20.01 -10.35 28.70
C ALA A 30 -19.12 -11.61 28.67
N PRO A 31 -18.52 -11.95 27.51
CA PRO A 31 -17.59 -13.06 27.42
C PRO A 31 -16.46 -12.83 28.43
N GLN A 32 -16.22 -13.79 29.31
CA GLN A 32 -15.06 -13.77 30.17
C GLN A 32 -13.82 -13.83 29.31
N ALA A 33 -12.90 -12.90 29.53
CA ALA A 33 -11.61 -12.92 28.85
C ALA A 33 -10.92 -14.28 29.11
N PRO A 34 -10.34 -14.90 28.09
CA PRO A 34 -9.59 -16.13 28.27
C PRO A 34 -8.46 -15.89 29.28
N PRO A 35 -8.08 -16.91 30.10
CA PRO A 35 -6.99 -16.76 31.04
C PRO A 35 -5.73 -16.34 30.28
N SER A 36 -5.09 -15.28 30.73
CA SER A 36 -3.83 -14.80 30.18
C SER A 36 -2.79 -15.93 30.25
N VAL A 37 -2.42 -16.47 29.10
CA VAL A 37 -1.25 -17.34 28.99
C VAL A 37 -0.04 -16.43 29.27
N GLN A 38 0.52 -16.53 30.46
CA GLN A 38 1.82 -15.95 30.74
C GLN A 38 2.87 -16.72 29.94
N VAL A 39 3.21 -16.19 28.77
CA VAL A 39 4.43 -16.61 28.08
C VAL A 39 5.57 -16.03 28.92
N GLY A 40 6.26 -16.87 29.63
CA GLY A 40 7.44 -16.50 30.42
C GLY A 40 8.48 -15.89 29.47
N VAL A 41 8.64 -14.59 29.56
CA VAL A 41 9.79 -13.88 28.95
C VAL A 41 10.95 -14.15 29.91
N PRO A 42 12.07 -14.72 29.45
CA PRO A 42 13.26 -14.85 30.31
C PRO A 42 13.76 -13.46 30.67
N GLU A 43 13.80 -13.17 31.96
CA GLU A 43 14.41 -11.94 32.48
C GLU A 43 15.90 -11.93 32.12
N GLY A 44 16.21 -11.12 31.09
CA GLY A 44 17.58 -10.77 30.75
C GLY A 44 18.12 -9.74 31.70
N ARG A 45 19.10 -10.15 32.51
CA ARG A 45 19.90 -9.32 33.43
C ARG A 45 20.39 -8.06 32.71
N GLY A 46 20.15 -6.91 33.31
CA GLY A 46 20.77 -5.66 32.93
C GLY A 46 22.30 -5.74 33.04
N GLY A 47 22.95 -5.29 32.01
CA GLY A 47 24.39 -5.10 31.95
C GLY A 47 24.67 -4.04 30.89
N GLY A 48 25.02 -2.82 31.36
CA GLY A 48 25.56 -1.78 30.50
C GLY A 48 26.87 -2.29 29.87
N GLY A 49 27.04 -2.05 28.57
CA GLY A 49 28.25 -2.45 27.87
C GLY A 49 28.33 -1.72 26.53
N ALA A 50 29.31 -0.87 26.45
CA ALA A 50 29.77 -0.10 25.32
C ALA A 50 29.78 -0.88 23.99
N GLY A 51 29.63 -0.11 22.93
CA GLY A 51 29.61 -0.55 21.54
C GLY A 51 30.67 -1.59 21.19
N GLN A 52 30.20 -2.69 20.64
CA GLN A 52 31.01 -3.56 19.82
C GLN A 52 30.40 -3.51 18.41
N GLN A 53 31.09 -2.78 17.55
CA GLN A 53 30.99 -2.98 16.11
C GLN A 53 31.36 -4.44 15.81
N GLY A 54 30.35 -5.29 15.76
CA GLY A 54 30.45 -6.62 15.22
C GLY A 54 30.68 -6.49 13.74
N GLY A 55 31.94 -6.48 13.31
CA GLY A 55 32.33 -6.75 11.95
C GLY A 55 31.82 -8.13 11.55
N GLY A 56 30.63 -8.21 11.02
CA GLY A 56 30.14 -9.39 10.32
C GLY A 56 31.12 -9.64 9.17
N ARG A 57 31.94 -10.70 9.32
CA ARG A 57 32.69 -11.24 8.20
C ARG A 57 31.67 -11.47 7.10
N GLY A 58 31.75 -10.60 6.04
CA GLY A 58 30.95 -10.79 4.84
C GLY A 58 31.16 -12.21 4.37
N ARG A 59 30.11 -13.03 4.47
CA ARG A 59 30.05 -14.22 3.62
C ARG A 59 30.21 -13.66 2.21
N GLU A 60 31.32 -14.00 1.55
CA GLU A 60 31.41 -13.81 0.11
C GLU A 60 30.15 -14.39 -0.47
N ALA A 61 29.30 -13.52 -1.00
CA ALA A 61 28.10 -13.94 -1.69
C ALA A 61 28.62 -14.79 -2.86
N GLY A 62 28.34 -16.07 -2.81
CA GLY A 62 28.61 -16.96 -3.94
C GLY A 62 28.00 -16.38 -5.21
N PRO A 63 28.41 -16.82 -6.41
CA PRO A 63 27.90 -16.28 -7.65
C PRO A 63 26.38 -16.26 -7.63
N SER A 64 25.79 -15.09 -7.88
CA SER A 64 24.34 -14.93 -7.88
C SER A 64 23.73 -15.86 -8.92
N LYS A 65 22.65 -16.57 -8.55
CA LYS A 65 21.92 -17.40 -9.50
C LYS A 65 21.47 -16.55 -10.69
N PRO A 66 21.39 -17.10 -11.90
CA PRO A 66 20.90 -16.37 -13.07
C PRO A 66 19.45 -15.97 -12.89
N THR A 67 19.06 -14.89 -13.56
CA THR A 67 17.67 -14.41 -13.61
C THR A 67 16.76 -15.51 -14.17
N PRO A 68 15.68 -15.89 -13.46
CA PRO A 68 14.71 -16.85 -13.97
C PRO A 68 14.02 -16.35 -15.24
N ARG A 69 13.78 -17.28 -16.17
CA ARG A 69 13.11 -16.98 -17.43
C ARG A 69 12.04 -18.01 -17.73
N ASN A 70 10.99 -17.61 -18.42
CA ASN A 70 9.99 -18.51 -18.96
C ASN A 70 10.50 -19.22 -20.22
N ALA A 71 9.69 -20.11 -20.77
CA ALA A 71 10.02 -20.88 -21.99
C ALA A 71 10.25 -19.98 -23.24
N SER A 72 9.68 -18.77 -23.26
CA SER A 72 9.85 -17.78 -24.34
C SER A 72 11.10 -16.90 -24.14
N GLY A 73 11.87 -17.12 -23.05
CA GLY A 73 13.06 -16.33 -22.74
C GLY A 73 12.80 -15.05 -21.98
N HIS A 74 11.54 -14.69 -21.68
CA HIS A 74 11.22 -13.51 -20.87
C HIS A 74 11.61 -13.70 -19.42
N VAL A 75 12.10 -12.63 -18.81
CA VAL A 75 12.41 -12.57 -17.38
C VAL A 75 11.13 -12.75 -16.57
N LEU A 76 11.22 -13.61 -15.54
CA LEU A 76 10.14 -13.80 -14.58
C LEU A 76 10.37 -12.92 -13.36
N ILE A 77 9.46 -11.99 -13.10
CA ILE A 77 9.45 -11.17 -11.87
C ILE A 77 8.47 -11.71 -10.83
N ASN A 78 7.61 -12.64 -11.22
CA ASN A 78 6.59 -13.31 -10.42
C ASN A 78 7.11 -14.63 -9.83
N ASN A 79 6.27 -15.23 -8.99
CA ASN A 79 6.46 -16.57 -8.46
C ASN A 79 6.47 -17.65 -9.57
N THR A 80 7.20 -18.72 -9.31
CA THR A 80 7.21 -19.92 -10.15
C THR A 80 6.76 -21.12 -9.33
N PRO A 81 6.40 -22.25 -9.94
CA PRO A 81 6.05 -23.46 -9.19
C PRO A 81 7.15 -23.95 -8.25
N THR A 82 8.41 -23.69 -8.58
CA THR A 82 9.58 -24.17 -7.84
C THR A 82 10.24 -23.10 -6.96
N ASP A 83 9.86 -21.84 -7.12
CA ASP A 83 10.45 -20.73 -6.39
C ASP A 83 9.41 -19.66 -6.11
N LYS A 84 8.96 -19.65 -4.88
CA LYS A 84 7.96 -18.71 -4.38
C LYS A 84 8.63 -17.71 -3.47
N GLY A 85 8.16 -16.47 -3.49
CA GLY A 85 8.71 -15.41 -2.67
C GLY A 85 8.01 -14.08 -2.91
N VAL A 86 8.53 -13.07 -2.25
CA VAL A 86 8.06 -11.70 -2.36
C VAL A 86 9.24 -10.76 -2.55
N TRP A 87 9.00 -9.60 -3.13
CA TRP A 87 10.00 -8.55 -3.26
C TRP A 87 9.95 -7.62 -2.07
N LEU A 88 11.05 -7.52 -1.33
CA LEU A 88 11.21 -6.65 -0.17
C LEU A 88 12.20 -5.52 -0.46
N PRO A 89 12.04 -4.33 0.12
CA PRO A 89 13.08 -3.31 0.08
C PRO A 89 14.37 -3.82 0.76
N ARG A 90 15.52 -3.37 0.30
CA ARG A 90 16.82 -3.67 0.94
C ARG A 90 17.06 -2.81 2.18
N GLY A 91 16.13 -2.85 3.14
CA GLY A 91 16.18 -2.07 4.36
C GLY A 91 15.26 -0.84 4.33
N VAL A 92 15.04 -0.28 5.51
CA VAL A 92 14.19 0.91 5.74
C VAL A 92 15.11 2.12 5.85
N ALA A 93 15.79 2.44 4.76
CA ALA A 93 16.66 3.62 4.74
C ALA A 93 15.82 4.91 4.73
N PRO A 94 16.28 6.00 5.35
CA PRO A 94 15.58 7.28 5.29
C PRO A 94 15.40 7.82 3.86
N ASN A 95 16.27 7.46 2.94
CA ASN A 95 16.22 7.86 1.55
C ASN A 95 16.52 6.67 0.62
N PRO A 96 15.59 5.71 0.51
CA PRO A 96 15.84 4.46 -0.20
C PRO A 96 16.04 4.64 -1.72
N LEU A 97 15.50 5.70 -2.30
CA LEU A 97 15.69 6.03 -3.72
C LEU A 97 16.93 6.86 -4.01
N GLY A 98 17.68 7.24 -2.99
CA GLY A 98 18.84 8.12 -3.18
C GLY A 98 18.46 9.53 -3.66
N LEU A 99 17.27 10.01 -3.31
CA LEU A 99 16.75 11.31 -3.74
C LEU A 99 17.62 12.44 -3.22
N LYS A 100 18.03 13.33 -4.12
CA LYS A 100 18.75 14.56 -3.81
C LYS A 100 18.02 15.70 -4.48
N ASP A 101 17.96 16.84 -3.79
CA ASP A 101 17.50 18.11 -4.36
C ASP A 101 16.17 18.00 -5.12
N VAL A 102 15.15 17.39 -4.49
CA VAL A 102 13.81 17.28 -5.06
C VAL A 102 13.28 18.69 -5.35
N PRO A 103 12.88 18.99 -6.60
CA PRO A 103 12.58 20.35 -7.05
C PRO A 103 11.16 20.77 -6.69
N PHE A 104 10.88 20.95 -5.41
CA PHE A 104 9.54 21.30 -4.93
C PHE A 104 9.06 22.68 -5.40
N GLN A 105 7.77 22.77 -5.72
CA GLN A 105 7.06 24.04 -5.67
C GLN A 105 7.04 24.58 -4.23
N PRO A 106 7.00 25.93 -4.02
CA PRO A 106 7.04 26.50 -2.67
C PRO A 106 5.97 25.95 -1.70
N TRP A 107 4.75 25.77 -2.17
CA TRP A 107 3.67 25.20 -1.38
C TRP A 107 3.92 23.73 -1.02
N ALA A 108 4.42 22.95 -1.95
CA ALA A 108 4.70 21.52 -1.75
C ALA A 108 5.79 21.31 -0.70
N LYS A 109 6.80 22.19 -0.69
CA LYS A 109 7.83 22.20 0.34
C LYS A 109 7.28 22.56 1.72
N ALA A 110 6.34 23.52 1.79
CA ALA A 110 5.70 23.92 3.04
C ALA A 110 4.82 22.77 3.59
N VAL A 111 4.06 22.10 2.72
CA VAL A 111 3.25 20.92 3.09
C VAL A 111 4.13 19.78 3.59
N LEU A 112 5.26 19.50 2.94
CA LEU A 112 6.21 18.49 3.42
C LEU A 112 6.66 18.80 4.84
N ALA A 113 7.08 20.02 5.12
CA ALA A 113 7.53 20.43 6.44
C ALA A 113 6.43 20.33 7.53
N ASP A 114 5.19 20.66 7.15
CA ASP A 114 4.04 20.52 8.06
C ASP A 114 3.73 19.05 8.36
N ARG A 115 3.71 18.21 7.34
CA ARG A 115 3.49 16.75 7.49
C ARG A 115 4.55 16.09 8.36
N GLU A 116 5.83 16.42 8.13
CA GLU A 116 6.92 15.91 8.96
C GLU A 116 6.77 16.28 10.43
N ALA A 117 6.22 17.46 10.73
CA ALA A 117 6.08 17.96 12.08
C ALA A 117 4.77 17.53 12.77
N ASN A 118 3.68 17.43 12.06
CA ASN A 118 2.34 17.45 12.63
C ASN A 118 1.43 16.31 12.19
N GLU A 119 1.72 15.59 11.10
CA GLU A 119 0.77 14.61 10.54
C GLU A 119 1.23 13.17 10.67
N LEU A 120 0.25 12.26 10.72
CA LEU A 120 0.46 10.83 10.56
C LEU A 120 0.30 10.43 9.11
N GLU A 121 1.21 9.62 8.61
CA GLU A 121 1.13 9.07 7.27
C GLU A 121 -0.23 8.37 7.03
N PRO A 122 -0.92 8.63 5.89
CA PRO A 122 -2.21 7.99 5.57
C PRO A 122 -2.18 6.47 5.61
N HIS A 123 -1.04 5.86 5.30
CA HIS A 123 -0.83 4.42 5.39
C HIS A 123 -1.06 3.86 6.81
N THR A 124 -0.77 4.61 7.86
CA THR A 124 -1.07 4.22 9.25
C THR A 124 -2.56 4.14 9.53
N ARG A 125 -3.37 4.78 8.69
CA ARG A 125 -4.83 4.77 8.72
C ARG A 125 -5.43 3.80 7.70
N CYS A 126 -4.68 2.77 7.33
CA CYS A 126 -5.09 1.76 6.35
C CYS A 126 -5.46 2.32 4.97
N LYS A 127 -4.89 3.47 4.59
CA LYS A 127 -5.01 3.97 3.23
C LYS A 127 -3.98 3.29 2.32
N PRO A 128 -4.32 3.04 1.06
CA PRO A 128 -3.36 2.50 0.09
C PRO A 128 -2.11 3.36 -0.03
N SER A 129 -0.98 2.70 -0.29
CA SER A 129 0.34 3.34 -0.27
C SER A 129 0.61 4.26 -1.46
N GLY A 130 -0.09 4.06 -2.58
CA GLY A 130 0.31 4.64 -3.87
C GLY A 130 1.56 3.97 -4.45
N VAL A 131 1.98 4.42 -5.63
CA VAL A 131 2.98 3.69 -6.44
C VAL A 131 4.37 3.62 -5.83
N LEU A 132 4.92 4.73 -5.37
CA LEU A 132 6.27 4.74 -4.81
C LEU A 132 6.32 4.08 -3.44
N ARG A 133 5.43 4.48 -2.56
CA ARG A 133 5.41 4.03 -1.17
C ARG A 133 5.19 2.53 -1.06
N GLN A 134 4.51 1.91 -2.03
CA GLN A 134 4.30 0.47 -2.14
C GLN A 134 5.62 -0.32 -2.03
N PHE A 135 6.67 0.14 -2.70
CA PHE A 135 7.98 -0.51 -2.71
C PHE A 135 8.89 -0.13 -1.53
N LEU A 136 8.44 0.78 -0.68
CA LEU A 136 9.18 1.25 0.50
C LEU A 136 8.61 0.74 1.81
N THR A 137 7.57 -0.10 1.77
CA THR A 137 7.05 -0.78 2.97
C THR A 137 7.96 -1.94 3.37
N PRO A 138 8.11 -2.23 4.67
CA PRO A 138 8.93 -3.36 5.10
C PRO A 138 8.28 -4.72 4.81
N TYR A 139 7.05 -4.74 4.32
CA TYR A 139 6.26 -5.96 4.09
C TYR A 139 6.45 -6.53 2.70
N GLY A 140 6.79 -5.69 1.74
CA GLY A 140 7.03 -6.10 0.36
C GLY A 140 5.78 -6.23 -0.51
N VAL A 141 6.03 -6.73 -1.71
CA VAL A 141 5.02 -6.91 -2.75
C VAL A 141 5.20 -8.24 -3.47
N GLU A 142 4.11 -8.75 -4.01
CA GLU A 142 4.11 -9.87 -4.95
C GLU A 142 3.64 -9.42 -6.33
N PHE A 143 4.37 -9.80 -7.37
CA PHE A 143 3.93 -9.65 -8.76
C PHE A 143 3.24 -10.92 -9.20
N VAL A 144 2.09 -10.79 -9.84
CA VAL A 144 1.35 -11.88 -10.45
C VAL A 144 1.07 -11.54 -11.89
N GLU A 145 1.74 -12.23 -12.80
CA GLU A 145 1.53 -12.08 -14.24
C GLU A 145 0.47 -13.06 -14.73
N LEU A 146 -0.52 -12.55 -15.45
CA LEU A 146 -1.58 -13.31 -16.09
C LEU A 146 -1.52 -13.06 -17.60
N PRO A 147 -0.71 -13.85 -18.33
CA PRO A 147 -0.48 -13.65 -19.76
C PRO A 147 -1.75 -13.73 -20.60
N ASP A 148 -2.65 -14.66 -20.28
CA ASP A 148 -3.92 -14.84 -21.00
C ASP A 148 -4.85 -13.63 -20.86
N LEU A 149 -4.72 -12.86 -19.78
CA LEU A 149 -5.46 -11.62 -19.56
C LEU A 149 -4.67 -10.37 -19.96
N GLN A 150 -3.41 -10.54 -20.39
CA GLN A 150 -2.47 -9.46 -20.65
C GLN A 150 -2.43 -8.44 -19.49
N ARG A 151 -2.23 -8.93 -18.26
CA ARG A 151 -2.19 -8.11 -17.04
C ARG A 151 -1.11 -8.60 -16.11
N ILE A 152 -0.56 -7.63 -15.39
CA ILE A 152 0.27 -7.88 -14.21
C ILE A 152 -0.43 -7.24 -13.02
N PHE A 153 -0.55 -7.98 -11.92
CA PHE A 153 -0.98 -7.44 -10.65
C PHE A 153 0.23 -7.29 -9.73
N ILE A 154 0.26 -6.20 -8.98
CA ILE A 154 1.19 -6.00 -7.88
C ILE A 154 0.35 -5.97 -6.61
N PHE A 155 0.52 -6.97 -5.76
CA PHE A 155 -0.16 -7.07 -4.48
C PHE A 155 0.69 -6.50 -3.36
N ASP A 156 0.10 -5.62 -2.55
CA ASP A 156 0.69 -5.14 -1.31
C ASP A 156 0.50 -6.17 -0.19
N ILE A 157 1.58 -6.53 0.49
CA ILE A 157 1.51 -7.39 1.67
C ILE A 157 1.16 -6.58 2.91
N GLY A 158 1.55 -5.33 2.97
CA GLY A 158 1.25 -4.44 4.08
C GLY A 158 0.09 -3.50 3.81
N GLY A 159 -0.33 -2.77 4.85
CA GLY A 159 -1.41 -1.80 4.76
C GLY A 159 -2.78 -2.44 4.54
N PRO A 160 -3.61 -1.87 3.67
CA PRO A 160 -4.98 -2.36 3.43
C PRO A 160 -5.05 -3.58 2.51
N HIS A 161 -3.97 -4.27 2.20
CA HIS A 161 -3.90 -5.39 1.27
C HIS A 161 -4.54 -5.06 -0.08
N THR A 162 -4.10 -3.98 -0.66
CA THR A 162 -4.56 -3.54 -1.98
C THR A 162 -3.72 -4.14 -3.09
N TYR A 163 -4.19 -3.96 -4.30
CA TYR A 163 -3.47 -4.37 -5.48
C TYR A 163 -3.52 -3.27 -6.54
N ARG A 164 -2.55 -3.33 -7.41
CA ARG A 164 -2.44 -2.48 -8.59
C ARG A 164 -2.51 -3.33 -9.84
N THR A 165 -3.27 -2.89 -10.84
CA THR A 165 -3.36 -3.56 -12.13
C THR A 165 -2.52 -2.81 -13.16
N ILE A 166 -1.65 -3.53 -13.87
CA ILE A 166 -0.90 -3.04 -15.02
C ILE A 166 -1.47 -3.72 -16.27
N TYR A 167 -1.93 -2.93 -17.23
CA TYR A 167 -2.46 -3.43 -18.50
C TYR A 167 -1.32 -3.59 -19.49
N MET A 168 -1.16 -4.81 -20.03
CA MET A 168 -0.07 -5.19 -20.93
C MET A 168 -0.53 -5.39 -22.38
N ASP A 169 -1.77 -4.98 -22.69
CA ASP A 169 -2.43 -5.22 -23.98
C ASP A 169 -2.22 -4.10 -25.02
N GLY A 170 -1.31 -3.18 -24.72
CA GLY A 170 -0.96 -2.08 -25.63
C GLY A 170 -2.00 -0.96 -25.72
N ARG A 171 -2.97 -0.94 -24.79
CA ARG A 171 -3.96 0.15 -24.74
C ARG A 171 -3.31 1.48 -24.39
N ALA A 172 -3.97 2.58 -24.79
CA ALA A 172 -3.67 3.91 -24.26
C ALA A 172 -4.38 4.14 -22.92
N HIS A 173 -3.95 5.16 -22.18
CA HIS A 173 -4.72 5.67 -21.06
C HIS A 173 -6.08 6.20 -21.53
N PRO A 174 -7.17 5.96 -20.78
CA PRO A 174 -8.47 6.56 -21.06
C PRO A 174 -8.42 8.10 -20.97
N GLU A 175 -9.17 8.78 -21.83
CA GLU A 175 -9.29 10.25 -21.78
C GLU A 175 -9.96 10.74 -20.49
N GLN A 176 -10.86 9.92 -19.93
CA GLN A 176 -11.55 10.19 -18.67
C GLN A 176 -11.19 9.09 -17.67
N LEU A 177 -10.62 9.49 -16.54
CA LEU A 177 -10.22 8.61 -15.46
C LEU A 177 -10.85 9.08 -14.15
N ASP A 178 -11.43 8.14 -13.41
CA ASP A 178 -11.73 8.34 -12.00
C ASP A 178 -10.43 8.20 -11.20
N PRO A 179 -9.96 9.24 -10.50
CA PRO A 179 -8.69 9.18 -9.79
C PRO A 179 -8.68 8.13 -8.68
N THR A 180 -7.63 7.32 -8.63
CA THR A 180 -7.46 6.26 -7.61
C THR A 180 -6.10 6.38 -6.91
N TYR A 181 -5.89 5.61 -5.84
CA TYR A 181 -4.60 5.58 -5.13
C TYR A 181 -3.44 5.03 -5.98
N TYR A 182 -3.72 4.15 -6.94
CA TYR A 182 -2.71 3.54 -7.80
C TYR A 182 -2.80 4.01 -9.25
N GLY A 183 -3.73 4.91 -9.55
CA GLY A 183 -3.92 5.42 -10.90
C GLY A 183 -4.35 4.34 -11.91
N HIS A 184 -4.18 4.65 -13.17
CA HIS A 184 -4.34 3.73 -14.29
C HIS A 184 -2.95 3.45 -14.88
N SER A 185 -2.51 2.19 -14.83
CA SER A 185 -1.18 1.77 -15.27
C SER A 185 -1.24 0.98 -16.56
N ILE A 186 -0.44 1.37 -17.52
CA ILE A 186 -0.15 0.59 -18.73
C ILE A 186 1.31 0.15 -18.69
N GLY A 187 1.63 -1.00 -19.25
CA GLY A 187 2.98 -1.52 -19.20
C GLY A 187 3.39 -2.20 -20.52
N TRP A 188 4.70 -2.29 -20.70
CA TRP A 188 5.32 -3.04 -21.79
C TRP A 188 6.69 -3.54 -21.37
N TRP A 189 7.15 -4.55 -22.08
CA TRP A 189 8.53 -5.03 -21.90
C TRP A 189 9.48 -4.32 -22.89
N ASP A 190 10.54 -3.74 -22.34
CA ASP A 190 11.69 -3.23 -23.09
C ASP A 190 12.90 -4.12 -22.77
N GLY A 191 13.11 -5.15 -23.61
CA GLY A 191 14.04 -6.21 -23.31
C GLY A 191 13.68 -6.94 -22.02
N ASP A 192 14.57 -6.93 -21.02
CA ASP A 192 14.38 -7.55 -19.70
C ASP A 192 13.78 -6.59 -18.66
N THR A 193 13.35 -5.41 -19.07
CA THR A 193 12.80 -4.37 -18.21
C THR A 193 11.30 -4.25 -18.41
N LEU A 194 10.52 -4.43 -17.36
CA LEU A 194 9.11 -4.02 -17.36
C LEU A 194 9.07 -2.50 -17.15
N VAL A 195 8.50 -1.80 -18.13
CA VAL A 195 8.24 -0.36 -18.05
C VAL A 195 6.76 -0.15 -17.78
N VAL A 196 6.45 0.71 -16.82
CA VAL A 196 5.09 1.01 -16.39
C VAL A 196 4.86 2.50 -16.38
N ASP A 197 3.88 2.94 -17.14
CA ASP A 197 3.41 4.32 -17.22
C ASP A 197 2.10 4.46 -16.46
N THR A 198 1.97 5.47 -15.58
CA THR A 198 0.78 5.61 -14.74
C THR A 198 0.37 7.06 -14.57
N ILE A 199 -0.94 7.30 -14.76
CA ILE A 199 -1.62 8.58 -14.54
C ILE A 199 -2.92 8.37 -13.76
N GLY A 200 -3.64 9.44 -13.43
CA GLY A 200 -4.96 9.37 -12.81
C GLY A 200 -4.91 9.03 -11.32
N PHE A 201 -3.97 9.60 -10.61
CA PHE A 201 -3.86 9.46 -9.16
C PHE A 201 -4.80 10.41 -8.41
N ASN A 202 -5.36 9.94 -7.29
CA ASN A 202 -5.98 10.83 -6.30
C ASN A 202 -4.91 11.35 -5.34
N GLU A 203 -5.24 12.41 -4.60
CA GLU A 203 -4.31 13.05 -3.67
C GLU A 203 -4.33 12.45 -2.25
N GLY A 204 -4.92 11.26 -2.09
CA GLY A 204 -5.19 10.63 -0.79
C GLY A 204 -4.00 9.89 -0.16
N PHE A 205 -2.82 9.90 -0.78
CA PHE A 205 -1.62 9.24 -0.27
C PHE A 205 -0.40 10.18 -0.29
N TRP A 206 0.65 9.79 0.40
CA TRP A 206 1.94 10.46 0.32
C TRP A 206 2.88 9.66 -0.58
N MET A 207 3.73 10.35 -1.33
CA MET A 207 4.72 9.69 -2.18
C MET A 207 5.65 8.76 -1.40
N ASP A 208 5.93 9.11 -0.14
CA ASP A 208 6.77 8.34 0.79
C ASP A 208 6.43 8.63 2.25
N ARG A 209 7.19 8.03 3.17
CA ARG A 209 7.03 8.24 4.62
C ARG A 209 7.30 9.67 5.09
N GLU A 210 8.10 10.41 4.34
CA GLU A 210 8.49 11.77 4.71
C GLU A 210 7.38 12.79 4.42
N GLY A 211 6.38 12.40 3.63
CA GLY A 211 5.21 13.23 3.39
C GLY A 211 5.26 14.03 2.10
N ARG A 212 6.10 13.63 1.12
CA ARG A 212 6.16 14.32 -0.17
C ARG A 212 4.79 14.36 -0.81
N PRO A 213 4.23 15.58 -1.04
CA PRO A 213 2.92 15.75 -1.65
C PRO A 213 2.99 15.53 -3.16
N HIS A 214 1.83 15.31 -3.73
CA HIS A 214 1.61 15.32 -5.16
C HIS A 214 0.24 15.92 -5.47
N THR A 215 -0.03 16.18 -6.75
CA THR A 215 -1.32 16.65 -7.23
C THR A 215 -1.98 15.61 -8.14
N ASN A 216 -3.18 15.90 -8.61
CA ASN A 216 -3.87 15.11 -9.62
C ASN A 216 -3.18 15.12 -11.01
N GLN A 217 -2.13 15.95 -11.18
CA GLN A 217 -1.29 15.98 -12.38
C GLN A 217 -0.14 14.97 -12.32
N LEU A 218 -0.05 14.20 -11.23
CA LEU A 218 1.00 13.21 -11.06
C LEU A 218 0.99 12.20 -12.21
N HIS A 219 2.15 12.08 -12.85
CA HIS A 219 2.48 11.06 -13.83
C HIS A 219 3.77 10.37 -13.39
N THR A 220 3.78 9.06 -13.41
CA THR A 220 4.96 8.27 -13.06
C THR A 220 5.37 7.33 -14.18
N LEU A 221 6.68 7.24 -14.40
CA LEU A 221 7.29 6.20 -15.23
C LEU A 221 8.18 5.34 -14.34
N GLU A 222 7.86 4.06 -14.28
CA GLU A 222 8.57 3.09 -13.45
C GLU A 222 9.26 2.05 -14.33
N LYS A 223 10.42 1.56 -13.87
CA LYS A 223 11.15 0.48 -14.53
C LYS A 223 11.52 -0.59 -13.52
N PHE A 224 11.24 -1.82 -13.87
CA PHE A 224 11.55 -3.00 -13.06
C PHE A 224 12.45 -3.92 -13.86
N THR A 225 13.70 -4.07 -13.43
CA THR A 225 14.70 -4.92 -14.09
C THR A 225 15.20 -5.95 -13.10
N ARG A 226 14.88 -7.23 -13.30
CA ARG A 226 15.45 -8.31 -12.49
C ARG A 226 16.87 -8.59 -12.96
N THR A 227 17.84 -8.05 -12.23
CA THR A 227 19.26 -8.10 -12.63
C THR A 227 19.91 -9.45 -12.35
N ASN A 228 19.39 -10.20 -11.38
CA ASN A 228 19.76 -11.56 -11.05
C ASN A 228 18.63 -12.24 -10.30
N PHE A 229 18.84 -13.46 -9.80
CA PHE A 229 17.81 -14.24 -9.12
C PHE A 229 17.13 -13.49 -7.96
N ASP A 230 17.90 -12.80 -7.15
CA ASP A 230 17.46 -12.21 -5.87
C ASP A 230 17.37 -10.68 -5.88
N THR A 231 17.58 -10.04 -7.02
CA THR A 231 17.61 -8.58 -7.11
C THR A 231 16.72 -8.05 -8.23
N LEU A 232 15.75 -7.23 -7.86
CA LEU A 232 14.92 -6.45 -8.75
C LEU A 232 15.28 -4.96 -8.58
N ARG A 233 15.86 -4.38 -9.62
CA ARG A 233 16.12 -2.95 -9.68
C ARG A 233 14.82 -2.23 -9.99
N TYR A 234 14.47 -1.29 -9.15
CA TYR A 234 13.34 -0.38 -9.31
C TYR A 234 13.84 1.03 -9.57
N GLU A 235 13.34 1.65 -10.62
CA GLU A 235 13.65 3.04 -11.00
C GLU A 235 12.34 3.78 -11.18
N LEU A 236 12.28 5.00 -10.67
CA LEU A 236 11.10 5.85 -10.74
C LEU A 236 11.46 7.20 -11.31
N THR A 237 10.62 7.68 -12.22
CA THR A 237 10.55 9.09 -12.65
C THR A 237 9.19 9.65 -12.28
N VAL A 238 9.19 10.80 -11.63
CA VAL A 238 8.00 11.57 -11.25
C VAL A 238 7.93 12.82 -12.09
N ASP A 239 6.77 13.05 -12.67
CA ASP A 239 6.40 14.26 -13.41
C ASP A 239 5.07 14.78 -12.84
N ASP A 240 5.15 15.84 -12.04
CA ASP A 240 3.97 16.48 -11.44
C ASP A 240 4.22 17.99 -11.37
N PRO A 241 3.89 18.72 -12.43
CA PRO A 241 4.15 20.17 -12.49
C PRO A 241 3.35 20.96 -11.46
N GLY A 242 2.29 20.39 -10.90
CA GLY A 242 1.54 20.99 -9.81
C GLY A 242 2.34 21.05 -8.50
N ALA A 243 3.15 20.04 -8.22
CA ALA A 243 3.91 19.93 -6.97
C ALA A 243 5.42 20.20 -7.13
N TYR A 244 5.97 20.02 -8.32
CA TYR A 244 7.42 20.09 -8.59
C TYR A 244 7.72 21.00 -9.78
N THR A 245 8.86 21.70 -9.73
CA THR A 245 9.30 22.60 -10.78
C THR A 245 10.01 21.90 -11.95
N ALA A 246 10.36 20.63 -11.76
CA ALA A 246 10.98 19.77 -12.77
C ALA A 246 10.70 18.30 -12.45
N LYS A 247 10.90 17.42 -13.43
CA LYS A 247 10.88 15.97 -13.20
C LYS A 247 12.00 15.56 -12.25
N TRP A 248 11.71 14.59 -11.41
CA TRP A 248 12.67 14.02 -10.48
C TRP A 248 12.49 12.51 -10.38
N GLY A 249 13.37 11.82 -9.72
CA GLY A 249 13.27 10.39 -9.54
C GLY A 249 14.49 9.79 -8.89
N GLY A 250 14.51 8.49 -8.79
CA GLY A 250 15.60 7.75 -8.18
C GLY A 250 15.50 6.27 -8.45
N ALA A 251 16.39 5.51 -7.82
CA ALA A 251 16.43 4.08 -7.99
C ALA A 251 16.78 3.37 -6.68
N THR A 252 16.23 2.17 -6.51
CA THR A 252 16.57 1.27 -5.41
C THR A 252 16.57 -0.18 -5.88
N ASN A 253 17.06 -1.07 -5.05
CA ASN A 253 16.99 -2.49 -5.30
C ASN A 253 16.05 -3.15 -4.29
N LEU A 254 15.15 -3.96 -4.78
CA LEU A 254 14.38 -4.90 -3.99
C LEU A 254 15.12 -6.23 -3.94
N ARG A 255 14.98 -6.96 -2.84
CA ARG A 255 15.50 -8.32 -2.68
C ARG A 255 14.40 -9.34 -2.74
N TRP A 256 14.68 -10.49 -3.31
CA TRP A 256 13.79 -11.64 -3.29
C TRP A 256 13.86 -12.33 -1.93
N GLU A 257 12.71 -12.48 -1.28
CA GLU A 257 12.57 -13.26 -0.05
C GLU A 257 11.93 -14.59 -0.38
N SER A 258 12.76 -15.57 -0.66
CA SER A 258 12.31 -16.91 -1.04
C SER A 258 11.60 -17.63 0.11
N GLY A 259 10.54 -18.36 -0.21
CA GLY A 259 9.76 -19.13 0.76
C GLY A 259 8.71 -18.33 1.51
N THR A 260 8.57 -17.04 1.21
CA THR A 260 7.49 -16.19 1.73
C THR A 260 6.37 -16.12 0.69
N GLU A 261 5.14 -16.26 1.12
CA GLU A 261 3.95 -16.14 0.28
C GLU A 261 3.03 -15.05 0.84
N LEU A 262 2.07 -14.60 0.03
CA LEU A 262 1.01 -13.71 0.51
C LEU A 262 0.29 -14.39 1.68
N PHE A 263 0.04 -13.61 2.72
CA PHE A 263 -0.70 -14.04 3.90
C PHE A 263 -1.82 -13.06 4.20
N GLU A 264 -2.85 -13.55 4.87
CA GLU A 264 -3.92 -12.67 5.32
C GLU A 264 -3.40 -11.70 6.38
N TYR A 265 -3.70 -10.42 6.18
CA TYR A 265 -3.38 -9.36 7.13
C TYR A 265 -4.56 -8.39 7.19
N VAL A 266 -4.96 -8.02 8.37
CA VAL A 266 -6.04 -7.04 8.58
C VAL A 266 -5.43 -5.76 9.12
N CYS A 267 -5.44 -4.72 8.30
CA CYS A 267 -5.03 -3.40 8.75
C CYS A 267 -6.08 -2.82 9.70
N GLN A 268 -5.64 -2.40 10.87
CA GLN A 268 -6.50 -1.77 11.87
C GLN A 268 -6.07 -0.32 12.10
N GLN A 269 -6.99 0.61 11.97
CA GLN A 269 -6.73 2.04 12.18
C GLN A 269 -6.28 2.37 13.61
N SER A 270 -6.61 1.51 14.58
CA SER A 270 -6.17 1.62 15.97
C SER A 270 -4.78 1.03 16.22
N ASN A 271 -4.07 0.61 15.19
CA ASN A 271 -2.72 0.08 15.33
C ASN A 271 -1.75 1.22 15.65
N TYR A 272 -1.24 1.23 16.90
CA TYR A 272 -0.35 2.26 17.42
C TYR A 272 1.11 2.19 16.92
N ALA A 273 1.38 1.46 15.86
CA ALA A 273 2.67 1.55 15.17
C ALA A 273 2.92 2.95 14.54
N GLY A 274 1.96 3.85 14.66
CA GLY A 274 2.05 5.23 14.19
C GLY A 274 3.31 5.97 14.68
N SER A 275 3.80 5.72 15.90
CA SER A 275 5.03 6.32 16.41
C SER A 275 6.27 6.00 15.58
N LEU A 276 6.28 4.87 14.88
CA LEU A 276 7.37 4.46 13.99
C LEU A 276 7.28 5.10 12.61
N MET A 277 6.16 5.75 12.30
CA MET A 277 5.81 6.26 10.98
C MET A 277 5.63 7.77 10.92
N VAL A 278 5.81 8.45 12.03
CA VAL A 278 5.86 9.91 12.12
C VAL A 278 7.32 10.33 12.09
N GLY A 279 7.61 11.49 11.53
CA GLY A 279 8.92 12.11 11.63
C GLY A 279 9.36 12.34 13.08
N ALA A 280 10.57 12.84 13.28
CA ALA A 280 11.22 12.97 14.60
C ALA A 280 10.48 13.90 15.61
N HIS A 281 9.47 14.61 15.17
CA HIS A 281 8.72 15.58 15.99
C HIS A 281 7.33 15.06 16.32
N GLU A 282 7.23 14.26 17.37
CA GLU A 282 5.98 13.69 17.86
C GLU A 282 5.05 14.73 18.51
N LYS A 283 4.44 15.61 17.75
CA LYS A 283 3.40 16.52 18.22
C LYS A 283 1.98 16.12 17.83
N VAL A 284 1.79 14.93 17.32
CA VAL A 284 0.47 14.48 16.87
C VAL A 284 -0.38 14.14 18.09
N ASP A 285 -1.52 14.78 18.20
CA ASP A 285 -2.54 14.40 19.18
C ASP A 285 -3.10 13.03 18.86
N ARG A 286 -2.76 12.05 19.66
CA ARG A 286 -3.19 10.66 19.53
C ARG A 286 -4.39 10.32 20.41
N THR A 287 -4.94 11.30 21.11
CA THR A 287 -6.08 11.09 22.04
C THR A 287 -7.41 11.05 21.31
N THR A 288 -7.47 11.53 20.07
CA THR A 288 -8.69 11.50 19.26
C THR A 288 -8.63 10.37 18.24
N LEU A 289 -9.69 9.56 18.21
CA LEU A 289 -9.92 8.57 17.14
C LEU A 289 -10.51 9.22 15.87
N ALA A 290 -10.81 10.52 15.92
CA ALA A 290 -11.30 11.25 14.78
C ALA A 290 -10.16 11.52 13.81
N VAL A 291 -10.30 10.98 12.62
CA VAL A 291 -9.45 11.27 11.47
C VAL A 291 -9.98 12.56 10.87
N PRO A 292 -9.15 13.63 10.72
CA PRO A 292 -9.55 14.84 10.04
C PRO A 292 -9.97 14.59 8.60
#